data_75b1e1a30c020a0ebfb2e7715f63040b
#
_entry.id   75b1e1a30c020a0ebfb2e7715f63040b
#
_cell.length_a   1.000
_cell.length_b   1.000
_cell.length_c   1.000
_cell.angle_alpha   90.00
_cell.angle_beta   90.00
_cell.angle_gamma   90.00
#
_symmetry.space_group_name_H-M   'P 1'
#
loop_
_entity.id
_entity.type
_entity.pdbx_description
1 polymer ?
#
loop_
_entity_poly.entity_id
_entity_poly.type
_entity_poly.pdbx_seq_one_letter_code
_entity_poly.pdbx_strand_id
1 'polypeptide(L)'
;MNTFLSLIAAVFLTIEVQNPANEYQEQIVEIPLDVVLEHLGTTADSLRVREAAGLDVPFQVTHDKKLLIEAGVRKQGVARFTITKGTPQSFPMVCHGALHPERKDDFAWENDRGAYRVYGPALERTGERSFGIDVWTKNTPDLVVDQRFHIEDIVMMPKVDSLRRIDRHRGDSLYRINSYHFDHGRGLDPYKVGATLGCGAPALLIGDSIVMPYCFEKYEILDEGPLRFCVRLTQSPRMVNGDKVLEHRTITLDKGSNFNKMTVSYEGITKPVGFCSGVVIQREDPEPVVLGEHYVSYTDPTDQPNVHHAPLYVAVLFPALPIETKVLQHHAVGIIPQYTGEDITYYFGSAWAKYDVRTDEEWQARIGWFLRSQNTPFKVVMKN
;
A
#
# COMPACT_ATOMS: atom_id res chain seq x y z
N MET A 1 -61.45 20.28 -3.89
CA MET A 1 -60.08 20.62 -3.55
C MET A 1 -59.21 19.43 -3.96
N ASN A 2 -58.70 19.42 -5.21
CA ASN A 2 -57.85 18.33 -5.72
C ASN A 2 -56.41 18.60 -5.29
N THR A 3 -55.92 17.81 -4.33
CA THR A 3 -54.52 17.80 -3.96
C THR A 3 -53.75 16.98 -5.00
N PHE A 4 -53.06 17.65 -5.93
CA PHE A 4 -52.07 17.04 -6.79
C PHE A 4 -50.89 16.61 -5.91
N LEU A 5 -50.76 15.33 -5.55
CA LEU A 5 -49.52 14.75 -5.12
C LEU A 5 -48.60 14.74 -6.33
N SER A 6 -47.69 15.69 -6.42
CA SER A 6 -46.58 15.63 -7.34
C SER A 6 -45.65 14.48 -6.90
N LEU A 7 -45.68 13.32 -7.58
CA LEU A 7 -44.66 12.30 -7.44
C LEU A 7 -43.35 12.89 -8.01
N ILE A 8 -42.51 13.43 -7.15
CA ILE A 8 -41.13 13.72 -7.53
C ILE A 8 -40.47 12.39 -7.70
N ALA A 9 -40.24 11.98 -8.96
CA ALA A 9 -39.42 10.81 -9.26
C ALA A 9 -38.04 11.00 -8.60
N ALA A 10 -37.65 10.07 -7.76
CA ALA A 10 -36.32 10.13 -7.14
C ALA A 10 -35.25 10.04 -8.24
N VAL A 11 -34.42 11.06 -8.35
CA VAL A 11 -33.28 11.05 -9.27
C VAL A 11 -32.23 10.08 -8.72
N PHE A 12 -31.83 9.14 -9.54
CA PHE A 12 -30.77 8.18 -9.19
C PHE A 12 -29.86 7.95 -10.40
N LEU A 13 -28.65 7.49 -10.11
CA LEU A 13 -27.68 7.09 -11.13
C LEU A 13 -27.34 5.61 -10.92
N THR A 14 -27.47 4.81 -11.96
CA THR A 14 -27.06 3.40 -11.94
C THR A 14 -25.65 3.27 -12.48
N ILE A 15 -24.78 2.61 -11.70
CA ILE A 15 -23.43 2.24 -12.11
C ILE A 15 -23.43 0.74 -12.41
N GLU A 16 -23.11 0.38 -13.65
CA GLU A 16 -22.82 -1.01 -14.04
C GLU A 16 -21.31 -1.20 -14.10
N VAL A 17 -20.80 -2.17 -13.33
CA VAL A 17 -19.42 -2.62 -13.36
C VAL A 17 -19.36 -3.95 -14.09
N GLN A 18 -18.77 -3.95 -15.28
CA GLN A 18 -18.68 -5.11 -16.16
C GLN A 18 -17.28 -5.73 -16.05
N ASN A 19 -17.22 -7.02 -15.78
CA ASN A 19 -15.98 -7.78 -15.77
C ASN A 19 -15.73 -8.43 -17.12
N PRO A 20 -14.75 -7.98 -17.93
CA PRO A 20 -14.44 -8.59 -19.22
C PRO A 20 -13.58 -9.86 -19.09
N ALA A 21 -13.03 -10.15 -17.92
CA ALA A 21 -12.14 -11.28 -17.70
C ALA A 21 -12.90 -12.62 -17.60
N ASN A 22 -12.18 -13.72 -17.83
CA ASN A 22 -12.69 -15.08 -17.68
C ASN A 22 -12.59 -15.64 -16.25
N GLU A 23 -12.29 -14.78 -15.28
CA GLU A 23 -12.18 -15.12 -13.85
C GLU A 23 -12.93 -14.09 -12.99
N TYR A 24 -13.21 -14.44 -11.74
CA TYR A 24 -13.73 -13.49 -10.76
C TYR A 24 -12.70 -12.40 -10.49
N GLN A 25 -13.17 -11.15 -10.42
CA GLN A 25 -12.35 -10.01 -10.00
C GLN A 25 -13.04 -9.24 -8.90
N GLU A 26 -12.23 -8.69 -7.98
CA GLU A 26 -12.66 -7.77 -6.92
C GLU A 26 -11.67 -6.61 -6.88
N GLN A 27 -12.17 -5.40 -7.09
CA GLN A 27 -11.36 -4.20 -7.19
C GLN A 27 -12.14 -2.97 -6.72
N ILE A 28 -11.42 -1.94 -6.31
CA ILE A 28 -11.98 -0.61 -6.14
C ILE A 28 -12.15 0.00 -7.55
N VAL A 29 -13.38 0.41 -7.87
CA VAL A 29 -13.69 1.14 -9.09
C VAL A 29 -13.75 2.63 -8.81
N GLU A 30 -13.28 3.42 -9.78
CA GLU A 30 -13.22 4.87 -9.70
C GLU A 30 -14.25 5.47 -10.66
N ILE A 31 -15.10 6.36 -10.14
CA ILE A 31 -16.17 7.01 -10.89
C ILE A 31 -15.92 8.53 -10.82
N PRO A 32 -15.93 9.27 -11.94
CA PRO A 32 -15.80 10.73 -11.90
C PRO A 32 -16.88 11.36 -11.00
N LEU A 33 -16.48 12.00 -9.92
CA LEU A 33 -17.40 12.54 -8.92
C LEU A 33 -18.23 13.69 -9.45
N ASP A 34 -17.65 14.55 -10.26
CA ASP A 34 -18.34 15.70 -10.88
C ASP A 34 -19.54 15.27 -11.71
N VAL A 35 -19.43 14.20 -12.51
CA VAL A 35 -20.52 13.62 -13.29
C VAL A 35 -21.64 13.11 -12.39
N VAL A 36 -21.30 12.46 -11.27
CA VAL A 36 -22.28 11.96 -10.29
C VAL A 36 -23.04 13.13 -9.65
N LEU A 37 -22.31 14.16 -9.21
CA LEU A 37 -22.89 15.31 -8.51
C LEU A 37 -23.76 16.16 -9.42
N GLU A 38 -23.35 16.38 -10.68
CA GLU A 38 -24.13 17.09 -11.68
C GLU A 38 -25.44 16.36 -11.98
N HIS A 39 -25.36 15.03 -12.22
CA HIS A 39 -26.56 14.23 -12.52
C HIS A 39 -27.57 14.23 -11.38
N LEU A 40 -27.12 14.12 -10.12
CA LEU A 40 -27.99 14.05 -8.95
C LEU A 40 -28.40 15.43 -8.40
N GLY A 41 -27.80 16.51 -8.88
CA GLY A 41 -28.03 17.87 -8.35
C GLY A 41 -27.74 17.96 -6.85
N THR A 42 -26.60 17.43 -6.41
CA THR A 42 -26.23 17.30 -4.98
C THR A 42 -24.76 17.58 -4.72
N THR A 43 -24.34 17.43 -3.47
CA THR A 43 -22.95 17.57 -2.99
C THR A 43 -22.42 16.24 -2.47
N ALA A 44 -21.10 16.11 -2.34
CA ALA A 44 -20.43 14.86 -1.97
C ALA A 44 -20.84 14.30 -0.59
N ASP A 45 -21.17 15.17 0.35
CA ASP A 45 -21.66 14.86 1.70
C ASP A 45 -23.10 14.39 1.76
N SER A 46 -23.80 14.39 0.63
CA SER A 46 -25.20 13.97 0.50
C SER A 46 -25.36 12.80 -0.48
N LEU A 47 -24.38 11.95 -0.62
CA LEU A 47 -24.42 10.76 -1.45
C LEU A 47 -24.76 9.51 -0.65
N ARG A 48 -25.45 8.60 -1.28
CA ARG A 48 -25.75 7.26 -0.78
C ARG A 48 -25.57 6.24 -1.88
N VAL A 49 -24.80 5.18 -1.62
CA VAL A 49 -24.52 4.13 -2.60
C VAL A 49 -25.11 2.81 -2.11
N ARG A 50 -25.84 2.12 -2.98
CA ARG A 50 -26.46 0.83 -2.70
C ARG A 50 -26.12 -0.19 -3.77
N GLU A 51 -25.92 -1.42 -3.34
CA GLU A 51 -25.84 -2.57 -4.26
C GLU A 51 -27.23 -2.99 -4.77
N ALA A 52 -27.27 -3.93 -5.71
CA ALA A 52 -28.49 -4.40 -6.35
C ALA A 52 -29.52 -4.98 -5.38
N ALA A 53 -29.11 -5.54 -4.24
CA ALA A 53 -29.99 -6.01 -3.17
C ALA A 53 -30.60 -4.86 -2.34
N GLY A 54 -30.23 -3.62 -2.57
CA GLY A 54 -30.70 -2.43 -1.87
C GLY A 54 -29.99 -2.11 -0.56
N LEU A 55 -28.93 -2.85 -0.23
CA LEU A 55 -28.12 -2.58 0.95
C LEU A 55 -27.13 -1.45 0.67
N ASP A 56 -26.93 -0.60 1.65
CA ASP A 56 -25.91 0.44 1.59
C ASP A 56 -24.51 -0.20 1.62
N VAL A 57 -23.63 0.27 0.75
CA VAL A 57 -22.24 -0.20 0.65
C VAL A 57 -21.26 0.94 0.91
N PRO A 58 -20.05 0.62 1.41
CA PRO A 58 -19.01 1.62 1.58
C PRO A 58 -18.68 2.33 0.26
N PHE A 59 -18.50 3.63 0.36
CA PHE A 59 -17.94 4.45 -0.70
C PHE A 59 -16.99 5.48 -0.10
N GLN A 60 -16.13 6.04 -0.94
CA GLN A 60 -15.18 7.07 -0.51
C GLN A 60 -15.02 8.10 -1.61
N VAL A 61 -14.96 9.38 -1.21
CA VAL A 61 -14.61 10.46 -2.13
C VAL A 61 -13.14 10.79 -1.94
N THR A 62 -12.37 10.86 -3.04
CA THR A 62 -10.94 11.11 -3.02
C THR A 62 -10.57 12.56 -3.32
N HIS A 63 -9.32 12.95 -2.94
CA HIS A 63 -8.76 14.27 -3.19
C HIS A 63 -8.76 14.67 -4.69
N ASP A 64 -8.62 13.69 -5.59
CA ASP A 64 -8.63 13.86 -7.05
C ASP A 64 -10.03 13.74 -7.66
N LYS A 65 -11.08 13.93 -6.84
CA LYS A 65 -12.49 13.96 -7.26
C LYS A 65 -12.98 12.67 -7.91
N LYS A 66 -12.67 11.54 -7.29
CA LYS A 66 -13.26 10.24 -7.61
C LYS A 66 -14.24 9.81 -6.54
N LEU A 67 -15.29 9.14 -6.93
CA LEU A 67 -16.12 8.32 -6.06
C LEU A 67 -15.66 6.88 -6.19
N LEU A 68 -15.20 6.30 -5.10
CA LEU A 68 -14.76 4.91 -5.01
C LEU A 68 -15.88 4.00 -4.55
N ILE A 69 -15.99 2.82 -5.16
CA ILE A 69 -16.89 1.73 -4.77
C ILE A 69 -16.11 0.41 -4.91
N GLU A 70 -16.25 -0.49 -3.95
CA GLU A 70 -15.72 -1.85 -4.06
C GLU A 70 -16.67 -2.71 -4.90
N ALA A 71 -16.17 -3.38 -5.92
CA ALA A 71 -16.95 -4.23 -6.79
C ALA A 71 -16.33 -5.62 -6.94
N GLY A 72 -17.08 -6.65 -6.48
CA GLY A 72 -16.80 -8.05 -6.74
C GLY A 72 -17.68 -8.55 -7.92
N VAL A 73 -17.06 -8.98 -9.01
CA VAL A 73 -17.80 -9.34 -10.23
C VAL A 73 -17.34 -10.69 -10.77
N ARG A 74 -18.29 -11.60 -10.98
CA ARG A 74 -18.02 -12.91 -11.58
C ARG A 74 -17.47 -12.76 -12.99
N LYS A 75 -16.79 -13.80 -13.48
CA LYS A 75 -16.31 -13.85 -14.87
C LYS A 75 -17.39 -13.44 -15.85
N GLN A 76 -17.08 -12.52 -16.76
CA GLN A 76 -17.99 -12.01 -17.78
C GLN A 76 -19.34 -11.50 -17.24
N GLY A 77 -19.38 -11.16 -15.95
CA GLY A 77 -20.57 -10.70 -15.24
C GLY A 77 -20.69 -9.18 -15.15
N VAL A 78 -21.75 -8.76 -14.49
CA VAL A 78 -22.05 -7.34 -14.22
C VAL A 78 -22.51 -7.20 -12.76
N ALA A 79 -21.89 -6.29 -12.02
CA ALA A 79 -22.44 -5.80 -10.76
C ALA A 79 -23.12 -4.46 -10.98
N ARG A 80 -24.18 -4.16 -10.18
CA ARG A 80 -24.93 -2.91 -10.27
C ARG A 80 -24.99 -2.21 -8.94
N PHE A 81 -24.77 -0.92 -8.98
CA PHE A 81 -24.89 -0.02 -7.85
C PHE A 81 -25.81 1.12 -8.21
N THR A 82 -26.54 1.61 -7.22
CA THR A 82 -27.41 2.77 -7.36
C THR A 82 -26.90 3.88 -6.46
N ILE A 83 -26.64 5.04 -7.06
CA ILE A 83 -26.24 6.25 -6.33
C ILE A 83 -27.45 7.18 -6.25
N THR A 84 -27.76 7.67 -5.07
CA THR A 84 -28.86 8.58 -4.82
C THR A 84 -28.43 9.72 -3.92
N LYS A 85 -29.18 10.82 -3.96
CA LYS A 85 -29.11 11.83 -2.91
C LYS A 85 -29.70 11.27 -1.61
N GLY A 86 -29.05 11.48 -0.49
CA GLY A 86 -29.52 11.06 0.83
C GLY A 86 -28.45 11.25 1.90
N THR A 87 -28.81 10.97 3.15
CA THR A 87 -27.84 10.96 4.24
C THR A 87 -26.91 9.78 4.09
N PRO A 88 -25.59 9.96 4.00
CA PRO A 88 -24.64 8.86 3.91
C PRO A 88 -24.68 8.01 5.17
N GLN A 89 -24.47 6.69 5.00
CA GLN A 89 -24.21 5.81 6.11
C GLN A 89 -22.71 5.90 6.47
N SER A 90 -22.40 5.88 7.77
CA SER A 90 -21.01 5.78 8.23
C SER A 90 -20.53 4.33 8.13
N PHE A 91 -19.32 4.16 7.61
CA PHE A 91 -18.63 2.88 7.54
C PHE A 91 -17.31 2.93 8.32
N PRO A 92 -16.86 1.81 8.88
CA PRO A 92 -15.55 1.76 9.55
C PRO A 92 -14.42 2.14 8.58
N MET A 93 -13.41 2.82 9.11
CA MET A 93 -12.15 3.01 8.43
C MET A 93 -11.42 1.67 8.32
N VAL A 94 -10.90 1.36 7.13
CA VAL A 94 -10.15 0.12 6.82
C VAL A 94 -8.75 0.43 6.31
N CYS A 95 -8.58 1.60 5.68
CA CYS A 95 -7.31 2.05 5.13
C CYS A 95 -6.89 3.32 5.86
N HIS A 96 -5.74 3.29 6.55
CA HIS A 96 -5.28 4.36 7.42
C HIS A 96 -3.75 4.48 7.41
N GLY A 97 -3.24 5.67 7.72
CA GLY A 97 -1.81 5.88 7.93
C GLY A 97 -1.54 7.15 8.73
N ALA A 98 -0.44 7.13 9.50
CA ALA A 98 -0.07 8.23 10.37
C ALA A 98 1.44 8.39 10.50
N LEU A 99 1.85 9.60 10.89
CA LEU A 99 3.21 9.87 11.37
C LEU A 99 3.33 9.45 12.83
N HIS A 100 4.46 8.83 13.17
CA HIS A 100 4.81 8.38 14.52
C HIS A 100 6.08 9.11 15.03
N PRO A 101 5.94 10.32 15.58
CA PRO A 101 7.07 11.07 16.12
C PRO A 101 7.77 10.34 17.25
N GLU A 102 7.04 9.55 18.04
CA GLU A 102 7.56 8.71 19.11
C GLU A 102 8.56 7.67 18.63
N ARG A 103 8.46 7.24 17.36
CA ARG A 103 9.38 6.31 16.70
C ARG A 103 10.23 7.04 15.62
N LYS A 104 10.82 8.16 15.99
CA LYS A 104 11.78 8.94 15.17
C LYS A 104 11.19 9.42 13.83
N ASP A 105 9.95 9.88 13.84
CA ASP A 105 9.20 10.37 12.69
C ASP A 105 8.93 9.29 11.62
N ASP A 106 8.82 8.01 11.99
CA ASP A 106 8.38 6.98 11.07
C ASP A 106 6.96 7.28 10.58
N PHE A 107 6.69 6.99 9.31
CA PHE A 107 5.36 7.06 8.74
C PHE A 107 4.89 5.65 8.38
N ALA A 108 3.75 5.22 8.95
CA ALA A 108 3.22 3.89 8.71
C ALA A 108 1.79 3.95 8.18
N TRP A 109 1.41 2.97 7.37
CA TRP A 109 0.06 2.83 6.82
C TRP A 109 -0.33 1.37 6.71
N GLU A 110 -1.63 1.11 6.72
CA GLU A 110 -2.19 -0.23 6.70
C GLU A 110 -3.56 -0.30 6.02
N ASN A 111 -3.92 -1.52 5.62
CA ASN A 111 -5.27 -1.91 5.28
C ASN A 111 -5.64 -3.22 6.00
N ASP A 112 -6.69 -3.88 5.56
CA ASP A 112 -7.13 -5.18 6.09
C ASP A 112 -6.20 -6.36 5.74
N ARG A 113 -5.14 -6.18 4.95
CA ARG A 113 -4.22 -7.26 4.51
C ARG A 113 -2.82 -7.15 5.10
N GLY A 114 -2.26 -5.96 5.16
CA GLY A 114 -0.89 -5.75 5.59
C GLY A 114 -0.64 -4.33 6.07
N ALA A 115 0.57 -4.10 6.57
CA ALA A 115 1.01 -2.79 6.99
C ALA A 115 2.44 -2.51 6.50
N TYR A 116 2.76 -1.24 6.36
CA TYR A 116 4.01 -0.77 5.78
C TYR A 116 4.51 0.43 6.55
N ARG A 117 5.83 0.66 6.48
CA ARG A 117 6.48 1.79 7.14
C ARG A 117 7.59 2.37 6.27
N VAL A 118 7.76 3.67 6.35
CA VAL A 118 8.95 4.39 5.85
C VAL A 118 9.54 5.24 6.96
N TYR A 119 10.82 5.51 6.85
CA TYR A 119 11.61 6.16 7.89
C TYR A 119 11.69 7.66 7.65
N GLY A 120 11.56 8.42 8.73
CA GLY A 120 11.47 9.86 8.72
C GLY A 120 12.74 10.60 9.06
N PRO A 121 12.69 11.94 9.03
CA PRO A 121 13.88 12.80 9.20
C PRO A 121 14.51 12.71 10.59
N ALA A 122 13.77 12.34 11.62
CA ALA A 122 14.36 12.15 12.95
C ALA A 122 15.28 10.94 13.00
N LEU A 123 14.94 9.83 12.30
CA LEU A 123 15.82 8.68 12.17
C LEU A 123 17.09 9.05 11.40
N GLU A 124 16.97 9.76 10.30
CA GLU A 124 18.11 10.23 9.49
C GLU A 124 19.13 11.01 10.35
N ARG A 125 18.64 11.89 11.21
CA ARG A 125 19.48 12.69 12.12
C ARG A 125 20.28 11.86 13.12
N THR A 126 19.88 10.62 13.41
CA THR A 126 20.66 9.71 14.28
C THR A 126 21.84 9.07 13.56
N GLY A 127 21.91 9.17 12.23
CA GLY A 127 22.89 8.47 11.39
C GLY A 127 22.52 7.01 11.13
N GLU A 128 21.37 6.54 11.59
CA GLU A 128 20.86 5.21 11.28
C GLU A 128 20.50 5.12 9.79
N ARG A 129 20.87 4.00 9.14
CA ARG A 129 20.71 3.80 7.72
C ARG A 129 19.57 2.80 7.46
N SER A 130 18.35 3.31 7.37
CA SER A 130 17.16 2.56 7.00
C SER A 130 16.45 3.33 5.90
N PHE A 131 16.48 2.82 4.67
CA PHE A 131 16.14 3.63 3.48
C PHE A 131 14.90 3.14 2.74
N GLY A 132 14.62 1.84 2.84
CA GLY A 132 13.57 1.20 2.05
C GLY A 132 12.21 1.25 2.71
N ILE A 133 11.30 0.50 2.12
CA ILE A 133 9.96 0.30 2.67
C ILE A 133 9.97 -0.96 3.55
N ASP A 134 9.49 -0.81 4.75
CA ASP A 134 9.33 -1.87 5.73
C ASP A 134 7.96 -2.54 5.60
N VAL A 135 7.87 -3.79 6.08
CA VAL A 135 6.66 -4.61 6.02
C VAL A 135 6.31 -5.14 7.39
N TRP A 136 5.12 -4.84 7.85
CA TRP A 136 4.54 -5.40 9.06
C TRP A 136 3.44 -6.40 8.73
N THR A 137 3.51 -7.57 9.35
CA THR A 137 2.50 -8.62 9.14
C THR A 137 1.24 -8.37 9.95
N LYS A 138 0.12 -8.82 9.42
CA LYS A 138 -1.20 -8.85 10.07
C LYS A 138 -1.86 -10.20 9.83
N ASN A 139 -2.69 -10.64 10.77
CA ASN A 139 -3.65 -11.74 10.62
C ASN A 139 -5.05 -11.34 11.11
N THR A 140 -5.33 -10.05 11.05
CA THR A 140 -6.61 -9.43 11.38
C THR A 140 -6.92 -8.31 10.39
N PRO A 141 -8.19 -8.09 10.02
CA PRO A 141 -8.59 -6.95 9.19
C PRO A 141 -8.58 -5.63 9.97
N ASP A 142 -8.47 -5.65 11.29
CA ASP A 142 -8.49 -4.44 12.12
C ASP A 142 -7.24 -3.57 11.90
N LEU A 143 -7.38 -2.28 12.11
CA LEU A 143 -6.26 -1.36 12.22
C LEU A 143 -5.49 -1.61 13.53
N VAL A 144 -4.17 -1.83 13.44
CA VAL A 144 -3.35 -2.26 14.58
C VAL A 144 -2.05 -1.46 14.76
N VAL A 145 -1.60 -0.73 13.75
CA VAL A 145 -0.27 -0.12 13.72
C VAL A 145 -0.14 0.97 14.75
N ASP A 146 -1.06 1.93 14.80
CA ASP A 146 -1.04 3.03 15.78
C ASP A 146 -1.04 2.50 17.22
N GLN A 147 -1.85 1.46 17.48
CA GLN A 147 -1.89 0.85 18.80
C GLN A 147 -0.56 0.18 19.16
N ARG A 148 0.11 -0.46 18.20
CA ARG A 148 1.42 -1.09 18.42
C ARG A 148 2.49 -0.07 18.78
N PHE A 149 2.59 1.04 18.03
CA PHE A 149 3.51 2.13 18.34
C PHE A 149 3.20 2.74 19.70
N HIS A 150 1.93 3.04 19.98
CA HIS A 150 1.54 3.61 21.26
C HIS A 150 1.91 2.71 22.45
N ILE A 151 1.59 1.40 22.36
CA ILE A 151 1.89 0.46 23.43
C ILE A 151 3.39 0.33 23.65
N GLU A 152 4.18 0.11 22.61
CA GLU A 152 5.63 -0.10 22.75
C GLU A 152 6.33 1.20 23.13
N ASP A 153 6.25 2.22 22.28
CA ASP A 153 7.13 3.38 22.37
C ASP A 153 6.70 4.36 23.48
N ILE A 154 5.39 4.55 23.69
CA ILE A 154 4.90 5.51 24.69
C ILE A 154 4.66 4.85 26.04
N VAL A 155 4.00 3.69 26.09
CA VAL A 155 3.55 3.10 27.36
C VAL A 155 4.61 2.21 27.98
N MET A 156 5.27 1.36 27.18
CA MET A 156 6.09 0.27 27.69
C MET A 156 7.59 0.57 27.72
N MET A 157 8.15 1.21 26.70
CA MET A 157 9.60 1.48 26.66
C MET A 157 10.12 2.28 27.85
N PRO A 158 9.45 3.31 28.39
CA PRO A 158 9.91 3.98 29.60
C PRO A 158 9.98 3.06 30.81
N LYS A 159 9.06 2.08 30.91
CA LYS A 159 9.06 1.08 32.01
C LYS A 159 10.15 0.03 31.80
N VAL A 160 10.31 -0.43 30.55
CA VAL A 160 11.37 -1.37 30.14
C VAL A 160 12.74 -0.79 30.46
N ASP A 161 13.01 0.45 30.08
CA ASP A 161 14.29 1.12 30.32
C ASP A 161 14.54 1.35 31.79
N SER A 162 13.54 1.73 32.56
CA SER A 162 13.64 1.86 34.00
C SER A 162 13.98 0.53 34.65
N LEU A 163 13.33 -0.54 34.20
CA LEU A 163 13.57 -1.88 34.76
C LEU A 163 14.93 -2.45 34.33
N ARG A 164 15.38 -2.22 33.08
CA ARG A 164 16.70 -2.62 32.59
C ARG A 164 17.85 -2.02 33.37
N ARG A 165 17.69 -0.81 33.95
CA ARG A 165 18.70 -0.17 34.80
C ARG A 165 18.87 -0.87 36.15
N ILE A 166 17.82 -1.57 36.64
CA ILE A 166 17.79 -2.28 37.91
C ILE A 166 18.08 -3.77 37.69
N ASP A 167 17.39 -4.37 36.74
CA ASP A 167 17.48 -5.78 36.39
C ASP A 167 17.24 -5.93 34.88
N ARG A 168 18.34 -6.12 34.13
CA ARG A 168 18.28 -6.22 32.67
C ARG A 168 17.40 -7.40 32.21
N HIS A 169 17.49 -8.54 32.88
CA HIS A 169 16.73 -9.73 32.48
C HIS A 169 15.22 -9.51 32.61
N ARG A 170 14.78 -8.88 33.69
CA ARG A 170 13.37 -8.52 33.89
C ARG A 170 12.91 -7.45 32.92
N GLY A 171 13.76 -6.46 32.61
CA GLY A 171 13.46 -5.47 31.57
C GLY A 171 13.31 -6.09 30.20
N ASP A 172 14.21 -7.00 29.81
CA ASP A 172 14.13 -7.72 28.53
C ASP A 172 12.91 -8.66 28.46
N SER A 173 12.51 -9.27 29.56
CA SER A 173 11.28 -10.05 29.65
C SER A 173 10.05 -9.18 29.45
N LEU A 174 9.99 -8.01 30.09
CA LEU A 174 8.89 -7.04 29.92
C LEU A 174 8.81 -6.53 28.48
N TYR A 175 9.96 -6.28 27.83
CA TYR A 175 10.03 -5.92 26.41
C TYR A 175 9.39 -6.98 25.54
N ARG A 176 9.81 -8.24 25.66
CA ARG A 176 9.33 -9.34 24.81
C ARG A 176 7.82 -9.55 24.84
N ILE A 177 7.18 -9.34 25.99
CA ILE A 177 5.72 -9.55 26.11
C ILE A 177 4.88 -8.36 25.63
N ASN A 178 5.51 -7.26 25.19
CA ASN A 178 4.80 -6.07 24.72
C ASN A 178 5.28 -5.56 23.38
N SER A 179 6.45 -5.99 22.90
CA SER A 179 7.05 -5.47 21.68
C SER A 179 6.35 -6.00 20.43
N TYR A 180 6.11 -5.12 19.47
CA TYR A 180 5.56 -5.47 18.16
C TYR A 180 6.54 -6.30 17.29
N HIS A 181 7.79 -6.48 17.71
CA HIS A 181 8.71 -7.43 17.09
C HIS A 181 8.43 -8.90 17.43
N PHE A 182 7.43 -9.16 18.28
CA PHE A 182 6.96 -10.51 18.62
C PHE A 182 5.49 -10.66 18.29
N ASP A 183 5.12 -11.84 17.77
CA ASP A 183 3.73 -12.14 17.44
C ASP A 183 2.90 -12.37 18.70
N HIS A 184 2.00 -11.45 19.01
CA HIS A 184 1.02 -11.55 20.10
C HIS A 184 -0.37 -11.96 19.58
N GLY A 185 -0.43 -12.70 18.46
CA GLY A 185 -1.66 -13.21 17.87
C GLY A 185 -2.34 -12.28 16.87
N ARG A 186 -1.72 -11.13 16.53
CA ARG A 186 -2.25 -10.18 15.53
C ARG A 186 -1.22 -9.78 14.46
N GLY A 187 -0.09 -10.49 14.39
CA GLY A 187 1.06 -10.21 13.53
C GLY A 187 2.15 -9.42 14.25
N LEU A 188 3.20 -9.05 13.51
CA LEU A 188 4.42 -8.43 14.07
C LEU A 188 5.16 -7.60 13.01
N ASP A 189 6.26 -6.96 13.41
CA ASP A 189 7.30 -6.36 12.54
C ASP A 189 8.47 -7.36 12.39
N PRO A 190 8.48 -8.20 11.35
CA PRO A 190 9.49 -9.23 11.15
C PRO A 190 10.48 -8.93 10.03
N TYR A 191 10.32 -7.82 9.30
CA TYR A 191 11.06 -7.57 8.07
C TYR A 191 12.29 -6.70 8.33
N LYS A 192 13.44 -7.11 7.79
CA LYS A 192 14.69 -6.38 7.99
C LYS A 192 14.99 -5.50 6.78
N VAL A 193 14.94 -4.19 6.96
CA VAL A 193 15.21 -3.20 5.90
C VAL A 193 16.68 -2.75 5.89
N GLY A 194 17.13 -2.06 6.91
CA GLY A 194 18.47 -1.47 6.96
C GLY A 194 18.78 -0.56 5.76
N ALA A 195 20.04 -0.57 5.32
CA ALA A 195 20.51 0.25 4.19
C ALA A 195 20.18 -0.38 2.81
N THR A 196 18.92 -0.75 2.58
CA THR A 196 18.41 -1.44 1.38
C THR A 196 17.16 -0.78 0.83
N LEU A 197 16.63 -1.32 -0.30
CA LEU A 197 15.33 -0.91 -0.84
C LEU A 197 14.14 -1.43 -0.01
N GLY A 198 14.38 -2.36 0.92
CA GLY A 198 13.30 -3.03 1.64
C GLY A 198 12.33 -3.73 0.69
N CYS A 199 11.04 -3.43 0.81
CA CYS A 199 9.99 -3.94 -0.07
C CYS A 199 9.50 -2.84 -1.01
N GLY A 200 10.17 -2.65 -2.15
CA GLY A 200 9.64 -1.84 -3.24
C GLY A 200 9.95 -0.34 -3.20
N ALA A 201 10.94 0.13 -2.44
CA ALA A 201 11.35 1.52 -2.58
C ALA A 201 11.94 1.78 -3.98
N PRO A 202 11.63 2.93 -4.61
CA PRO A 202 12.23 3.33 -5.87
C PRO A 202 13.68 3.77 -5.68
N ALA A 203 14.50 3.57 -6.69
CA ALA A 203 15.86 4.08 -6.72
C ALA A 203 16.33 4.39 -8.15
N LEU A 204 17.30 5.28 -8.29
CA LEU A 204 18.01 5.50 -9.53
C LEU A 204 19.23 4.60 -9.61
N LEU A 205 19.68 4.30 -10.84
CA LEU A 205 20.87 3.51 -11.12
C LEU A 205 21.91 4.32 -11.88
N ILE A 206 23.16 4.21 -11.44
CA ILE A 206 24.32 4.70 -12.19
C ILE A 206 25.17 3.47 -12.56
N GLY A 207 25.07 3.02 -13.82
CA GLY A 207 25.55 1.69 -14.19
C GLY A 207 24.81 0.62 -13.42
N ASP A 208 25.53 -0.29 -12.77
CA ASP A 208 24.98 -1.32 -11.87
C ASP A 208 24.98 -0.90 -10.39
N SER A 209 25.13 0.39 -10.10
CA SER A 209 25.11 0.89 -8.72
C SER A 209 23.76 1.47 -8.38
N ILE A 210 23.08 0.92 -7.36
CA ILE A 210 21.83 1.45 -6.82
C ILE A 210 22.16 2.70 -6.00
N VAL A 211 21.58 3.83 -6.40
CA VAL A 211 21.58 5.05 -5.60
C VAL A 211 20.48 4.91 -4.56
N MET A 212 20.86 4.40 -3.39
CA MET A 212 19.90 4.09 -2.34
C MET A 212 19.04 5.30 -1.99
N PRO A 213 17.72 5.12 -1.84
CA PRO A 213 16.83 6.19 -1.37
C PRO A 213 17.21 6.61 0.03
N TYR A 214 16.62 7.70 0.50
CA TYR A 214 16.81 8.21 1.84
C TYR A 214 15.48 8.31 2.60
N CYS A 215 15.49 8.80 3.85
CA CYS A 215 14.27 9.08 4.58
C CYS A 215 13.46 10.19 3.89
N PHE A 216 12.13 10.17 4.02
CA PHE A 216 11.31 11.28 3.51
C PHE A 216 11.55 12.56 4.34
N GLU A 217 11.37 13.72 3.72
CA GLU A 217 11.44 15.04 4.39
C GLU A 217 10.04 15.57 4.72
N LYS A 218 9.08 15.36 3.79
CA LYS A 218 7.70 15.85 3.92
C LYS A 218 6.72 14.75 3.55
N TYR A 219 5.56 14.79 4.18
CA TYR A 219 4.43 13.95 3.85
C TYR A 219 3.14 14.75 3.75
N GLU A 220 2.18 14.24 3.00
CA GLU A 220 0.81 14.76 2.88
C GLU A 220 -0.14 13.57 2.75
N ILE A 221 -1.03 13.37 3.71
CA ILE A 221 -2.10 12.38 3.58
C ILE A 221 -3.15 12.97 2.64
N LEU A 222 -3.38 12.30 1.51
CA LEU A 222 -4.31 12.74 0.48
C LEU A 222 -5.69 12.10 0.67
N ASP A 223 -5.73 10.83 1.03
CA ASP A 223 -6.96 10.08 1.29
C ASP A 223 -6.75 9.09 2.44
N GLU A 224 -7.79 8.91 3.26
CA GLU A 224 -7.95 7.80 4.20
C GLU A 224 -9.44 7.47 4.35
N GLY A 225 -9.78 6.22 4.64
CA GLY A 225 -11.17 5.86 4.79
C GLY A 225 -11.49 4.37 4.66
N PRO A 226 -12.74 4.05 4.29
CA PRO A 226 -13.18 2.67 4.22
C PRO A 226 -12.61 1.88 3.03
N LEU A 227 -12.11 2.56 1.98
CA LEU A 227 -11.72 1.90 0.73
C LEU A 227 -10.28 2.19 0.29
N ARG A 228 -9.72 3.36 0.63
CA ARG A 228 -8.40 3.77 0.13
C ARG A 228 -7.66 4.62 1.16
N PHE A 229 -6.37 4.34 1.29
CA PHE A 229 -5.37 5.24 1.85
C PHE A 229 -4.48 5.77 0.72
N CYS A 230 -4.13 7.06 0.78
CA CYS A 230 -3.19 7.67 -0.16
C CYS A 230 -2.31 8.70 0.55
N VAL A 231 -1.00 8.62 0.33
CA VAL A 231 -0.02 9.57 0.89
C VAL A 231 0.96 10.01 -0.18
N ARG A 232 1.33 11.29 -0.16
CA ARG A 232 2.45 11.84 -0.92
C ARG A 232 3.65 12.03 0.01
N LEU A 233 4.80 11.49 -0.39
CA LEU A 233 6.08 11.69 0.29
C LEU A 233 7.01 12.48 -0.63
N THR A 234 7.75 13.43 -0.07
CA THR A 234 8.80 14.19 -0.76
C THR A 234 10.12 13.93 -0.06
N GLN A 235 11.13 13.53 -0.82
CA GLN A 235 12.48 13.28 -0.34
C GLN A 235 13.29 14.57 -0.28
N SER A 236 14.40 14.58 0.46
CA SER A 236 15.38 15.66 0.37
C SER A 236 16.09 15.60 -0.99
N PRO A 237 16.38 16.79 -1.61
CA PRO A 237 17.15 16.82 -2.85
C PRO A 237 18.54 16.20 -2.66
N ARG A 238 19.00 15.44 -3.65
CA ARG A 238 20.33 14.80 -3.65
C ARG A 238 21.03 14.89 -4.99
N MET A 239 22.34 14.67 -4.99
CA MET A 239 23.13 14.65 -6.22
C MET A 239 23.12 13.24 -6.81
N VAL A 240 22.72 13.12 -8.08
CA VAL A 240 22.73 11.86 -8.84
C VAL A 240 23.34 12.14 -10.20
N ASN A 241 24.46 11.51 -10.53
CA ASN A 241 25.17 11.66 -11.82
C ASN A 241 25.47 13.12 -12.22
N GLY A 242 25.68 14.00 -11.22
CA GLY A 242 25.93 15.42 -11.42
C GLY A 242 24.69 16.32 -11.42
N ASP A 243 23.50 15.74 -11.47
CA ASP A 243 22.24 16.47 -11.38
C ASP A 243 21.74 16.56 -9.93
N LYS A 244 21.10 17.69 -9.57
CA LYS A 244 20.37 17.83 -8.31
C LYS A 244 18.96 17.33 -8.50
N VAL A 245 18.65 16.19 -7.92
CA VAL A 245 17.41 15.45 -8.14
C VAL A 245 16.51 15.53 -6.91
N LEU A 246 15.21 15.78 -7.12
CA LEU A 246 14.15 15.74 -6.11
C LEU A 246 13.17 14.62 -6.45
N GLU A 247 12.90 13.74 -5.49
CA GLU A 247 12.01 12.60 -5.64
C GLU A 247 10.66 12.83 -4.94
N HIS A 248 9.58 12.52 -5.63
CA HIS A 248 8.23 12.48 -5.09
C HIS A 248 7.64 11.08 -5.24
N ARG A 249 6.98 10.59 -4.19
CA ARG A 249 6.25 9.31 -4.17
C ARG A 249 4.80 9.55 -3.81
N THR A 250 3.89 9.02 -4.61
CA THR A 250 2.49 8.87 -4.21
C THR A 250 2.21 7.39 -4.02
N ILE A 251 1.84 7.01 -2.80
CA ILE A 251 1.57 5.63 -2.41
C ILE A 251 0.08 5.51 -2.14
N THR A 252 -0.57 4.57 -2.82
CA THR A 252 -2.00 4.28 -2.65
C THR A 252 -2.18 2.83 -2.24
N LEU A 253 -2.94 2.58 -1.17
CA LEU A 253 -3.27 1.25 -0.70
C LEU A 253 -4.79 1.11 -0.58
N ASP A 254 -5.37 0.20 -1.36
CA ASP A 254 -6.80 -0.07 -1.37
C ASP A 254 -7.17 -1.21 -0.41
N LYS A 255 -8.38 -1.16 0.13
CA LYS A 255 -9.00 -2.26 0.87
C LYS A 255 -8.94 -3.55 0.05
N GLY A 256 -8.65 -4.67 0.69
CA GLY A 256 -8.55 -5.99 0.07
C GLY A 256 -7.30 -6.25 -0.76
N SER A 257 -6.45 -5.24 -1.00
CA SER A 257 -5.24 -5.39 -1.80
C SER A 257 -4.04 -5.82 -0.95
N ASN A 258 -3.25 -6.76 -1.47
CA ASN A 258 -1.90 -7.05 -0.97
C ASN A 258 -0.86 -6.08 -1.57
N PHE A 259 -1.24 -5.28 -2.57
CA PHE A 259 -0.30 -4.46 -3.33
C PHE A 259 -0.63 -2.98 -3.20
N ASN A 260 0.38 -2.20 -2.85
CA ASN A 260 0.36 -0.74 -2.92
C ASN A 260 0.66 -0.32 -4.36
N LYS A 261 -0.04 0.69 -4.86
CA LYS A 261 0.32 1.41 -6.08
C LYS A 261 1.33 2.50 -5.71
N MET A 262 2.49 2.48 -6.34
CA MET A 262 3.50 3.52 -6.26
C MET A 262 3.52 4.32 -7.55
N THR A 263 3.34 5.64 -7.47
CA THR A 263 3.68 6.57 -8.54
C THR A 263 4.86 7.41 -8.08
N VAL A 264 5.96 7.35 -8.79
CA VAL A 264 7.19 8.09 -8.47
C VAL A 264 7.57 9.00 -9.61
N SER A 265 8.01 10.22 -9.29
CA SER A 265 8.59 11.16 -10.21
C SER A 265 9.88 11.74 -9.66
N TYR A 266 10.80 12.11 -10.58
CA TYR A 266 12.08 12.71 -10.25
C TYR A 266 12.24 14.02 -11.03
N GLU A 267 12.31 15.13 -10.31
CA GLU A 267 12.65 16.43 -10.90
C GLU A 267 14.17 16.59 -11.00
N GLY A 268 14.63 17.28 -12.01
CA GLY A 268 16.03 17.67 -12.17
C GLY A 268 16.92 16.68 -12.92
N ILE A 269 16.41 15.57 -13.42
CA ILE A 269 17.16 14.64 -14.28
C ILE A 269 17.39 15.32 -15.64
N THR A 270 18.66 15.51 -16.04
CA THR A 270 19.02 16.13 -17.32
C THR A 270 19.57 15.14 -18.34
N LYS A 271 19.96 13.95 -17.90
CA LYS A 271 20.52 12.86 -18.73
C LYS A 271 19.85 11.54 -18.35
N PRO A 272 19.65 10.62 -19.29
CA PRO A 272 19.12 9.31 -18.97
C PRO A 272 19.95 8.61 -17.89
N VAL A 273 19.25 8.03 -16.92
CA VAL A 273 19.79 7.19 -15.85
C VAL A 273 19.00 5.89 -15.78
N GLY A 274 19.47 4.87 -15.08
CA GLY A 274 18.65 3.72 -14.78
C GLY A 274 17.65 4.04 -13.67
N PHE A 275 16.49 3.43 -13.74
CA PHE A 275 15.53 3.36 -12.62
C PHE A 275 15.37 1.93 -12.18
N CYS A 276 15.23 1.67 -10.89
CA CYS A 276 14.85 0.34 -10.38
C CYS A 276 13.92 0.42 -9.18
N SER A 277 13.18 -0.66 -8.97
CA SER A 277 12.57 -0.99 -7.71
C SER A 277 12.64 -2.50 -7.49
N GLY A 278 12.64 -2.95 -6.25
CA GLY A 278 12.79 -4.36 -5.95
C GLY A 278 12.68 -4.67 -4.47
N VAL A 279 12.99 -5.91 -4.13
CA VAL A 279 12.96 -6.43 -2.75
C VAL A 279 14.35 -6.84 -2.30
N VAL A 280 14.68 -6.60 -1.04
CA VAL A 280 15.95 -7.05 -0.45
C VAL A 280 15.97 -8.57 -0.30
N ILE A 281 17.12 -9.19 -0.57
CA ILE A 281 17.37 -10.61 -0.35
C ILE A 281 18.23 -10.74 0.92
N GLN A 282 17.68 -11.38 1.95
CA GLN A 282 18.34 -11.54 3.26
C GLN A 282 19.39 -12.66 3.27
N ARG A 283 19.36 -13.55 2.27
CA ARG A 283 20.28 -14.67 2.15
C ARG A 283 21.23 -14.45 0.98
N GLU A 284 22.44 -15.00 1.08
CA GLU A 284 23.36 -15.07 -0.06
C GLU A 284 22.84 -16.01 -1.16
N ASP A 285 22.07 -17.04 -0.76
CA ASP A 285 21.37 -17.94 -1.67
C ASP A 285 20.14 -17.19 -2.27
N PRO A 286 20.07 -17.03 -3.61
CA PRO A 286 18.98 -16.33 -4.26
C PRO A 286 17.64 -17.11 -4.26
N GLU A 287 17.59 -18.37 -3.90
CA GLU A 287 16.34 -19.11 -3.72
C GLU A 287 15.68 -18.77 -2.37
N PRO A 288 14.41 -18.52 -2.35
CA PRO A 288 13.34 -18.61 -3.34
C PRO A 288 13.04 -17.26 -4.05
N VAL A 289 13.96 -16.75 -4.82
CA VAL A 289 13.78 -15.53 -5.63
C VAL A 289 13.13 -15.89 -6.97
N VAL A 290 12.12 -15.14 -7.39
CA VAL A 290 11.50 -15.24 -8.70
C VAL A 290 11.78 -13.97 -9.49
N LEU A 291 12.37 -14.11 -10.67
CA LEU A 291 12.62 -13.05 -11.65
C LEU A 291 11.67 -13.27 -12.83
N GLY A 292 10.48 -12.69 -12.75
CA GLY A 292 9.46 -12.78 -13.80
C GLY A 292 9.61 -11.70 -14.87
N GLU A 293 8.81 -11.78 -15.93
CA GLU A 293 8.81 -10.80 -17.02
C GLU A 293 8.33 -9.41 -16.55
N HIS A 294 7.36 -9.36 -15.64
CA HIS A 294 6.74 -8.13 -15.15
C HIS A 294 6.79 -7.99 -13.63
N TYR A 295 7.59 -8.79 -12.94
CA TYR A 295 7.68 -8.75 -11.49
C TYR A 295 8.95 -9.40 -10.96
N VAL A 296 9.29 -9.04 -9.73
CA VAL A 296 10.24 -9.77 -8.90
C VAL A 296 9.57 -10.14 -7.59
N SER A 297 9.89 -11.30 -7.03
CA SER A 297 9.31 -11.80 -5.79
C SER A 297 10.34 -12.54 -4.97
N TYR A 298 10.20 -12.48 -3.66
CA TYR A 298 11.09 -13.14 -2.71
C TYR A 298 10.30 -13.67 -1.52
N THR A 299 10.68 -14.85 -1.02
CA THR A 299 10.15 -15.41 0.21
C THR A 299 11.12 -15.11 1.34
N ASP A 300 10.79 -14.10 2.13
CA ASP A 300 11.64 -13.63 3.21
C ASP A 300 11.54 -14.55 4.44
N PRO A 301 12.68 -14.99 5.03
CA PRO A 301 12.70 -15.86 6.20
C PRO A 301 12.37 -15.14 7.50
N THR A 302 12.15 -13.80 7.44
CA THR A 302 12.03 -12.88 8.57
C THR A 302 13.35 -12.61 9.31
N ASP A 303 13.39 -11.57 10.14
CA ASP A 303 14.59 -11.12 10.85
C ASP A 303 15.10 -12.10 11.91
N GLN A 304 14.22 -12.98 12.40
CA GLN A 304 14.52 -14.00 13.41
C GLN A 304 14.16 -15.41 12.90
N PRO A 305 14.93 -15.98 11.97
CA PRO A 305 14.58 -17.25 11.32
C PRO A 305 14.52 -18.45 12.29
N ASN A 306 15.10 -18.33 13.48
CA ASN A 306 15.04 -19.37 14.53
C ASN A 306 13.74 -19.31 15.37
N VAL A 307 12.98 -18.22 15.24
CA VAL A 307 11.64 -18.08 15.80
C VAL A 307 10.66 -18.32 14.67
N HIS A 308 9.83 -19.36 14.75
CA HIS A 308 8.93 -19.77 13.66
C HIS A 308 7.83 -18.72 13.39
N HIS A 309 8.21 -17.57 12.80
CA HIS A 309 7.29 -16.50 12.40
C HIS A 309 6.44 -16.87 11.18
N ALA A 310 6.78 -17.93 10.47
CA ALA A 310 6.32 -18.32 9.14
C ALA A 310 6.82 -17.35 8.04
N PRO A 311 6.88 -17.79 6.77
CA PRO A 311 7.37 -16.98 5.67
C PRO A 311 6.58 -15.70 5.45
N LEU A 312 7.30 -14.65 5.08
CA LEU A 312 6.77 -13.39 4.59
C LEU A 312 7.05 -13.32 3.08
N TYR A 313 6.00 -13.19 2.30
CA TYR A 313 6.10 -13.05 0.85
C TYR A 313 6.15 -11.58 0.48
N VAL A 314 7.08 -11.17 -0.37
CA VAL A 314 7.24 -9.80 -0.87
C VAL A 314 7.41 -9.79 -2.37
N ALA A 315 6.89 -8.75 -3.04
CA ALA A 315 7.03 -8.61 -4.49
C ALA A 315 6.97 -7.15 -4.95
N VAL A 316 7.56 -6.91 -6.12
CA VAL A 316 7.39 -5.67 -6.89
C VAL A 316 6.94 -6.03 -8.30
N LEU A 317 5.89 -5.36 -8.80
CA LEU A 317 5.20 -5.66 -10.05
C LEU A 317 5.16 -4.44 -10.95
N PHE A 318 5.38 -4.67 -12.25
CA PHE A 318 5.41 -3.63 -13.30
C PHE A 318 4.45 -4.00 -14.46
N PRO A 319 3.12 -3.97 -14.25
CA PRO A 319 2.16 -4.53 -15.21
C PRO A 319 2.24 -3.94 -16.61
N ALA A 320 2.54 -2.64 -16.73
CA ALA A 320 2.51 -1.88 -17.99
C ALA A 320 3.90 -1.43 -18.48
N LEU A 321 4.98 -1.80 -17.78
CA LEU A 321 6.31 -1.31 -18.07
C LEU A 321 7.21 -2.44 -18.59
N PRO A 322 7.99 -2.19 -19.66
CA PRO A 322 9.07 -3.09 -20.04
C PRO A 322 10.20 -2.96 -19.02
N ILE A 323 10.56 -4.07 -18.40
CA ILE A 323 11.64 -4.12 -17.41
C ILE A 323 12.63 -5.23 -17.72
N GLU A 324 13.85 -5.05 -17.22
CA GLU A 324 14.83 -6.11 -17.07
C GLU A 324 14.81 -6.57 -15.60
N THR A 325 14.75 -7.87 -15.36
CA THR A 325 14.80 -8.42 -14.00
C THR A 325 16.14 -9.09 -13.73
N LYS A 326 16.76 -8.77 -12.61
CA LYS A 326 18.00 -9.40 -12.15
C LYS A 326 18.20 -9.28 -10.65
N VAL A 327 19.15 -10.05 -10.13
CA VAL A 327 19.69 -9.83 -8.78
C VAL A 327 20.82 -8.82 -8.87
N LEU A 328 20.72 -7.75 -8.09
CA LEU A 328 21.70 -6.65 -8.05
C LEU A 328 21.89 -6.16 -6.61
N GLN A 329 23.16 -6.19 -6.11
CA GLN A 329 23.49 -5.72 -4.75
C GLN A 329 22.56 -6.29 -3.66
N HIS A 330 22.35 -7.60 -3.67
CA HIS A 330 21.45 -8.33 -2.76
C HIS A 330 19.96 -7.91 -2.85
N HIS A 331 19.51 -7.46 -4.01
CA HIS A 331 18.11 -7.19 -4.30
C HIS A 331 17.67 -7.94 -5.54
N ALA A 332 16.44 -8.46 -5.52
CA ALA A 332 15.73 -8.82 -6.74
C ALA A 332 15.06 -7.53 -7.28
N VAL A 333 15.48 -7.06 -8.44
CA VAL A 333 15.06 -5.78 -8.99
C VAL A 333 14.44 -5.89 -10.38
N GLY A 334 13.43 -5.07 -10.66
CA GLY A 334 13.00 -4.69 -11.99
C GLY A 334 13.63 -3.36 -12.38
N ILE A 335 14.20 -3.28 -13.57
CA ILE A 335 15.01 -2.16 -14.05
C ILE A 335 14.43 -1.58 -15.32
N ILE A 336 14.38 -0.25 -15.40
CA ILE A 336 14.19 0.54 -16.62
C ILE A 336 15.53 1.20 -16.94
N PRO A 337 16.26 0.77 -17.98
CA PRO A 337 17.66 1.20 -18.19
C PRO A 337 17.84 2.66 -18.59
N GLN A 338 16.83 3.24 -19.27
CA GLN A 338 16.90 4.59 -19.86
C GLN A 338 15.72 5.45 -19.37
N TYR A 339 15.78 5.84 -18.10
CA TYR A 339 14.79 6.70 -17.47
C TYR A 339 15.16 8.17 -17.63
N THR A 340 14.21 9.02 -17.98
CA THR A 340 14.41 10.44 -18.31
C THR A 340 13.63 11.41 -17.44
N GLY A 341 12.89 10.93 -16.42
CA GLY A 341 12.20 11.78 -15.44
C GLY A 341 10.67 11.75 -15.53
N GLU A 342 10.09 10.93 -16.42
CA GLU A 342 8.64 10.72 -16.52
C GLU A 342 8.09 10.02 -15.28
N ASP A 343 6.78 10.21 -15.00
CA ASP A 343 6.11 9.49 -13.92
C ASP A 343 6.14 7.98 -14.17
N ILE A 344 6.62 7.23 -13.20
CA ILE A 344 6.60 5.76 -13.21
C ILE A 344 5.55 5.26 -12.24
N THR A 345 4.68 4.37 -12.71
CA THR A 345 3.73 3.64 -11.87
C THR A 345 4.08 2.15 -11.84
N TYR A 346 4.25 1.61 -10.65
CA TYR A 346 4.45 0.20 -10.36
C TYR A 346 3.75 -0.18 -9.07
N TYR A 347 3.81 -1.45 -8.68
CA TYR A 347 3.17 -1.95 -7.47
C TYR A 347 4.18 -2.70 -6.61
N PHE A 348 4.00 -2.62 -5.28
CA PHE A 348 4.78 -3.41 -4.33
C PHE A 348 3.86 -3.94 -3.24
N GLY A 349 4.20 -5.07 -2.67
CA GLY A 349 3.33 -5.60 -1.63
C GLY A 349 3.84 -6.87 -0.98
N SER A 350 3.03 -7.35 -0.06
CA SER A 350 3.38 -8.47 0.80
C SER A 350 2.17 -9.32 1.18
N ALA A 351 2.46 -10.53 1.64
CA ALA A 351 1.51 -11.39 2.31
C ALA A 351 2.21 -12.26 3.35
N TRP A 352 1.49 -12.67 4.38
CA TRP A 352 2.04 -13.48 5.46
C TRP A 352 1.43 -14.87 5.50
N ALA A 353 2.27 -15.90 5.65
CA ALA A 353 1.84 -17.30 5.61
C ALA A 353 0.90 -17.70 6.77
N LYS A 354 0.76 -16.88 7.81
CA LYS A 354 -0.23 -17.07 8.88
C LYS A 354 -1.56 -16.35 8.64
N TYR A 355 -1.75 -15.71 7.49
CA TYR A 355 -2.99 -14.97 7.20
C TYR A 355 -3.69 -15.48 5.93
N ASP A 356 -3.60 -14.76 4.83
CA ASP A 356 -4.41 -14.96 3.63
C ASP A 356 -3.68 -15.63 2.45
N VAL A 357 -2.38 -15.82 2.56
CA VAL A 357 -1.52 -16.50 1.56
C VAL A 357 -0.58 -17.44 2.29
N ARG A 358 -0.76 -18.73 2.14
CA ARG A 358 -0.10 -19.73 3.01
C ARG A 358 1.11 -20.39 2.39
N THR A 359 1.21 -20.38 1.05
CA THR A 359 2.29 -21.04 0.31
C THR A 359 2.87 -20.13 -0.78
N ASP A 360 4.06 -20.46 -1.26
CA ASP A 360 4.68 -19.77 -2.40
C ASP A 360 3.80 -19.85 -3.65
N GLU A 361 3.16 -20.99 -3.90
CA GLU A 361 2.28 -21.16 -5.05
C GLU A 361 1.05 -20.24 -4.95
N GLU A 362 0.46 -20.09 -3.77
CA GLU A 362 -0.65 -19.16 -3.55
C GLU A 362 -0.20 -17.71 -3.77
N TRP A 363 1.04 -17.37 -3.36
CA TRP A 363 1.60 -16.03 -3.60
C TRP A 363 1.81 -15.77 -5.08
N GLN A 364 2.44 -16.71 -5.81
CA GLN A 364 2.60 -16.60 -7.26
C GLN A 364 1.25 -16.53 -7.99
N ALA A 365 0.26 -17.29 -7.55
CA ALA A 365 -1.10 -17.20 -8.09
C ALA A 365 -1.73 -15.82 -7.83
N ARG A 366 -1.52 -15.22 -6.64
CA ARG A 366 -1.99 -13.88 -6.29
C ARG A 366 -1.33 -12.80 -7.15
N ILE A 367 -0.02 -12.88 -7.37
CA ILE A 367 0.71 -11.99 -8.29
C ILE A 367 0.15 -12.13 -9.70
N GLY A 368 0.02 -13.34 -10.22
CA GLY A 368 -0.52 -13.60 -11.55
C GLY A 368 -1.95 -13.09 -11.74
N TRP A 369 -2.81 -13.29 -10.76
CA TRP A 369 -4.17 -12.74 -10.75
C TRP A 369 -4.14 -11.21 -10.79
N PHE A 370 -3.32 -10.57 -9.96
CA PHE A 370 -3.21 -9.11 -9.93
C PHE A 370 -2.73 -8.55 -11.27
N LEU A 371 -1.69 -9.12 -11.88
CA LEU A 371 -1.18 -8.70 -13.19
C LEU A 371 -2.25 -8.83 -14.28
N ARG A 372 -3.00 -9.93 -14.30
CA ARG A 372 -4.10 -10.11 -15.25
C ARG A 372 -5.23 -9.10 -15.01
N SER A 373 -5.56 -8.80 -13.79
CA SER A 373 -6.60 -7.82 -13.45
C SER A 373 -6.23 -6.39 -13.92
N GLN A 374 -4.94 -6.03 -13.85
CA GLN A 374 -4.46 -4.75 -14.39
C GLN A 374 -4.57 -4.69 -15.94
N ASN A 375 -4.40 -5.83 -16.61
CA ASN A 375 -4.50 -5.92 -18.07
C ASN A 375 -5.94 -6.05 -18.58
N THR A 376 -6.87 -6.43 -17.71
CA THR A 376 -8.30 -6.55 -18.01
C THR A 376 -9.15 -5.81 -16.99
N PRO A 377 -9.05 -4.48 -16.91
CA PRO A 377 -9.78 -3.68 -15.93
C PRO A 377 -11.29 -3.75 -16.17
N PHE A 378 -12.05 -3.52 -15.12
CA PHE A 378 -13.50 -3.37 -15.20
C PHE A 378 -13.91 -2.24 -16.18
N LYS A 379 -15.01 -2.46 -16.89
CA LYS A 379 -15.69 -1.39 -17.63
C LYS A 379 -16.81 -0.82 -16.78
N VAL A 380 -16.72 0.46 -16.48
CA VAL A 380 -17.74 1.18 -15.70
C VAL A 380 -18.66 1.92 -16.66
N VAL A 381 -19.97 1.66 -16.57
CA VAL A 381 -21.01 2.29 -17.40
C VAL A 381 -22.00 2.98 -16.49
N MET A 382 -22.23 4.26 -16.72
CA MET A 382 -23.24 5.06 -16.02
C MET A 382 -24.54 5.05 -16.83
N LYS A 383 -25.67 4.78 -16.15
CA LYS A 383 -27.01 4.75 -16.76
C LYS A 383 -27.99 5.60 -15.94
N ASN A 384 -28.80 6.33 -16.63
CA ASN A 384 -29.88 7.14 -16.08
C ASN A 384 -31.10 6.29 -15.76
#